data_076d90283022c858f81ad404ca9ecd4c
#
_entry.id   076d90283022c858f81ad404ca9ecd4c
#
_cell.length_a   1.000
_cell.length_b   1.000
_cell.length_c   1.000
_cell.angle_alpha   90.00
_cell.angle_beta   90.00
_cell.angle_gamma   90.00
#
_symmetry.space_group_name_H-M   'P 1'
#
loop_
_entity.id
_entity.type
_entity.pdbx_description
1 polymer ?
#
loop_
_entity_poly.entity_id
_entity_poly.type
_entity_poly.pdbx_seq_one_letter_code
_entity_poly.pdbx_strand_id
1 'polypeptide(L)'
;MKAPRILLSLLFSSLLLQAHALIPTDRKQRLTEHWEFIRQDMGSIWEVMRPITGAGKPETVPLWQKVTLPHCFNAEDAVDPDVNYYQGPGWYRTMLNIENPYTNGRTCLEFEGAGQKTEVYVYTTRIASHVGCYDEWTADITEAVEAFRRTPLCRERFGGKIPIAIRCDNSRDTELIPSDMSDFNLYG
;
A
#
# COMPACT_ATOMS: atom_id res chain seq x y z
N MET A 1 -47.74 -57.05 44.33
CA MET A 1 -47.21 -55.75 44.68
C MET A 1 -46.07 -55.43 43.73
N LYS A 2 -46.28 -54.50 42.78
CA LYS A 2 -45.25 -54.11 41.79
C LYS A 2 -44.78 -52.70 42.18
N ALA A 3 -43.48 -52.59 42.41
CA ALA A 3 -42.83 -51.31 42.71
C ALA A 3 -42.67 -50.45 41.42
N PRO A 4 -42.86 -49.16 41.49
CA PRO A 4 -42.67 -48.31 40.33
C PRO A 4 -41.16 -48.01 40.10
N ARG A 5 -40.72 -48.20 38.85
CA ARG A 5 -39.40 -47.77 38.38
C ARG A 5 -39.42 -46.26 38.13
N ILE A 6 -38.68 -45.53 38.94
CA ILE A 6 -38.42 -44.09 38.70
C ILE A 6 -37.33 -43.99 37.62
N LEU A 7 -37.74 -43.46 36.49
CA LEU A 7 -36.81 -43.15 35.38
C LEU A 7 -36.21 -41.75 35.63
N LEU A 8 -34.92 -41.74 36.07
CA LEU A 8 -34.16 -40.50 36.25
C LEU A 8 -33.61 -40.07 34.88
N SER A 9 -34.27 -39.09 34.23
CA SER A 9 -33.77 -38.53 33.00
C SER A 9 -32.71 -37.47 33.32
N LEU A 10 -31.44 -37.79 33.09
CA LEU A 10 -30.34 -36.86 33.12
C LEU A 10 -30.42 -35.95 31.87
N LEU A 11 -30.90 -34.74 32.05
CA LEU A 11 -30.75 -33.66 31.10
C LEU A 11 -29.29 -33.22 31.08
N PHE A 12 -28.53 -33.73 30.08
CA PHE A 12 -27.22 -33.24 29.74
C PHE A 12 -27.40 -31.89 29.00
N SER A 13 -27.36 -30.80 29.77
CA SER A 13 -27.27 -29.45 29.20
C SER A 13 -25.86 -29.27 28.66
N SER A 14 -25.68 -29.51 27.35
CA SER A 14 -24.43 -29.20 26.65
C SER A 14 -24.34 -27.68 26.54
N LEU A 15 -23.59 -27.08 27.46
CA LEU A 15 -23.16 -25.68 27.37
C LEU A 15 -22.14 -25.59 26.22
N LEU A 16 -22.63 -25.24 25.04
CA LEU A 16 -21.76 -24.86 23.90
C LEU A 16 -21.05 -23.57 24.27
N LEU A 17 -19.86 -23.71 24.83
CA LEU A 17 -18.91 -22.59 24.93
C LEU A 17 -18.52 -22.19 23.50
N GLN A 18 -19.20 -21.19 22.96
CA GLN A 18 -18.74 -20.53 21.75
C GLN A 18 -17.45 -19.79 22.11
N ALA A 19 -16.33 -20.40 21.76
CA ALA A 19 -15.05 -19.69 21.78
C ALA A 19 -15.12 -18.57 20.74
N HIS A 20 -15.44 -17.36 21.17
CA HIS A 20 -15.23 -16.19 20.36
C HIS A 20 -13.73 -16.06 20.18
N ALA A 21 -13.26 -16.29 18.95
CA ALA A 21 -11.88 -15.98 18.61
C ALA A 21 -11.65 -14.50 18.90
N LEU A 22 -10.75 -14.21 19.84
CA LEU A 22 -10.36 -12.83 20.14
C LEU A 22 -9.72 -12.26 18.86
N ILE A 23 -10.33 -11.23 18.28
CA ILE A 23 -9.74 -10.48 17.18
C ILE A 23 -8.49 -9.81 17.76
N PRO A 24 -7.29 -10.04 17.18
CA PRO A 24 -6.09 -9.36 17.64
C PRO A 24 -6.29 -7.85 17.63
N THR A 25 -5.69 -7.13 18.56
CA THR A 25 -5.81 -5.66 18.64
C THR A 25 -5.08 -4.96 17.50
N ASP A 26 -4.19 -5.69 16.82
CA ASP A 26 -3.42 -5.22 15.68
C ASP A 26 -3.26 -6.36 14.66
N ARG A 27 -3.41 -6.03 13.38
CA ARG A 27 -3.17 -6.95 12.26
C ARG A 27 -2.25 -6.29 11.26
N LYS A 28 -0.98 -6.68 11.24
CA LYS A 28 0.01 -6.21 10.28
C LYS A 28 0.15 -7.20 9.13
N GLN A 29 0.28 -6.67 7.93
CA GLN A 29 0.61 -7.42 6.71
C GLN A 29 1.71 -6.70 5.96
N ARG A 30 2.80 -7.39 5.66
CA ARG A 30 3.87 -6.85 4.82
C ARG A 30 3.44 -6.89 3.36
N LEU A 31 3.57 -5.74 2.67
CA LEU A 31 3.13 -5.55 1.28
C LEU A 31 4.36 -5.57 0.36
N THR A 32 4.90 -6.74 0.08
CA THR A 32 6.11 -6.89 -0.74
C THR A 32 5.81 -7.16 -2.21
N GLU A 33 4.70 -7.80 -2.52
CA GLU A 33 4.38 -8.30 -3.85
C GLU A 33 3.30 -7.47 -4.56
N HIS A 34 3.20 -7.68 -5.87
CA HIS A 34 2.15 -7.09 -6.72
C HIS A 34 2.25 -5.57 -6.88
N TRP A 35 3.46 -5.05 -6.80
CA TRP A 35 3.73 -3.66 -7.12
C TRP A 35 4.10 -3.50 -8.60
N GLU A 36 3.68 -2.39 -9.17
CA GLU A 36 4.14 -1.87 -10.45
C GLU A 36 4.89 -0.57 -10.21
N PHE A 37 6.00 -0.40 -10.91
CA PHE A 37 6.88 0.75 -10.79
C PHE A 37 7.15 1.40 -12.14
N ILE A 38 7.29 2.70 -12.17
CA ILE A 38 7.78 3.46 -13.31
C ILE A 38 8.70 4.58 -12.86
N ARG A 39 9.85 4.70 -13.51
CA ARG A 39 10.89 5.69 -13.20
C ARG A 39 10.77 6.89 -14.15
N GLN A 40 9.74 7.71 -13.91
CA GLN A 40 9.56 8.97 -14.64
C GLN A 40 8.52 9.86 -13.94
N ASP A 41 8.52 11.16 -14.29
CA ASP A 41 7.42 12.03 -13.93
C ASP A 41 6.18 11.71 -14.77
N MET A 42 5.08 11.42 -14.10
CA MET A 42 3.79 11.14 -14.76
C MET A 42 2.94 12.39 -14.92
N GLY A 43 3.42 13.55 -14.45
CA GLY A 43 2.71 14.82 -14.51
C GLY A 43 1.50 14.91 -13.58
N SER A 44 0.73 13.84 -13.41
CA SER A 44 -0.40 13.83 -12.49
C SER A 44 -0.76 12.42 -12.02
N ILE A 45 -1.44 12.35 -10.86
CA ILE A 45 -1.98 11.10 -10.32
C ILE A 45 -3.00 10.43 -11.25
N TRP A 46 -3.69 11.20 -12.08
CA TRP A 46 -4.64 10.67 -13.05
C TRP A 46 -3.97 9.78 -14.10
N GLU A 47 -2.76 10.15 -14.53
CA GLU A 47 -1.97 9.36 -15.47
C GLU A 47 -1.46 8.07 -14.80
N VAL A 48 -1.07 8.14 -13.53
CA VAL A 48 -0.67 6.98 -12.73
C VAL A 48 -1.81 5.96 -12.58
N MET A 49 -3.03 6.46 -12.36
CA MET A 49 -4.22 5.63 -12.14
C MET A 49 -4.93 5.23 -13.43
N ARG A 50 -4.47 5.71 -14.58
CA ARG A 50 -5.04 5.32 -15.87
C ARG A 50 -4.77 3.84 -16.13
N PRO A 51 -5.80 3.04 -16.51
CA PRO A 51 -5.54 1.69 -16.97
C PRO A 51 -4.72 1.73 -18.25
N ILE A 52 -3.79 0.80 -18.37
CA ILE A 52 -3.13 0.55 -19.64
C ILE A 52 -4.19 -0.09 -20.55
N THR A 53 -4.95 0.74 -21.25
CA THR A 53 -5.85 0.24 -22.29
C THR A 53 -5.02 0.10 -23.55
N GLY A 54 -5.06 -1.04 -24.21
CA GLY A 54 -4.29 -1.31 -25.43
C GLY A 54 -4.68 -0.46 -26.66
N ALA A 55 -5.34 0.67 -26.44
CA ALA A 55 -5.80 1.62 -27.48
C ALA A 55 -4.78 2.73 -27.81
N GLY A 56 -3.66 2.82 -27.05
CA GLY A 56 -2.59 3.77 -27.33
C GLY A 56 -1.54 3.20 -28.28
N LYS A 57 -0.83 4.08 -28.98
CA LYS A 57 0.36 3.63 -29.70
C LYS A 57 1.38 3.09 -28.68
N PRO A 58 2.08 1.97 -28.96
CA PRO A 58 3.02 1.37 -28.02
C PRO A 58 4.05 2.35 -27.46
N GLU A 59 4.51 3.29 -28.26
CA GLU A 59 5.48 4.31 -27.89
C GLU A 59 4.94 5.41 -26.94
N THR A 60 3.64 5.47 -26.72
CA THR A 60 2.99 6.45 -25.83
C THR A 60 2.44 5.85 -24.55
N VAL A 61 2.57 4.53 -24.39
CA VAL A 61 2.11 3.82 -23.20
C VAL A 61 3.23 3.76 -22.20
N PRO A 62 3.05 4.29 -20.97
CA PRO A 62 4.03 4.16 -19.91
C PRO A 62 4.36 2.68 -19.64
N LEU A 63 5.64 2.35 -19.60
CA LEU A 63 6.12 1.00 -19.36
C LEU A 63 6.24 0.74 -17.84
N TRP A 64 5.19 0.29 -17.23
CA TRP A 64 5.19 -0.14 -15.84
C TRP A 64 5.90 -1.49 -15.70
N GLN A 65 6.85 -1.55 -14.76
CA GLN A 65 7.59 -2.75 -14.42
C GLN A 65 7.00 -3.39 -13.17
N LYS A 66 6.92 -4.71 -13.13
CA LYS A 66 6.58 -5.43 -11.90
C LYS A 66 7.78 -5.47 -10.99
N VAL A 67 7.61 -5.07 -9.75
CA VAL A 67 8.66 -5.04 -8.74
C VAL A 67 8.20 -5.67 -7.44
N THR A 68 9.17 -6.10 -6.65
CA THR A 68 8.99 -6.60 -5.28
C THR A 68 9.65 -5.62 -4.32
N LEU A 69 8.99 -5.29 -3.22
CA LEU A 69 9.57 -4.44 -2.19
C LEU A 69 10.39 -5.27 -1.17
N PRO A 70 11.49 -4.73 -0.63
CA PRO A 70 12.04 -3.41 -0.91
C PRO A 70 12.63 -3.30 -2.32
N HIS A 71 12.51 -2.12 -2.93
CA HIS A 71 12.98 -1.84 -4.29
C HIS A 71 13.75 -0.52 -4.31
N CYS A 72 14.91 -0.51 -4.92
CA CYS A 72 15.71 0.69 -5.14
C CYS A 72 15.80 0.96 -6.65
N PHE A 73 15.22 2.05 -7.11
CA PHE A 73 15.16 2.35 -8.54
C PHE A 73 16.46 2.92 -9.12
N ASN A 74 17.45 3.20 -8.26
CA ASN A 74 18.80 3.62 -8.66
C ASN A 74 19.88 2.53 -8.44
N ALA A 75 19.48 1.30 -8.13
CA ALA A 75 20.42 0.25 -7.80
C ALA A 75 21.42 -0.03 -8.95
N GLU A 76 20.95 0.01 -10.19
CA GLU A 76 21.80 -0.18 -11.37
C GLU A 76 22.62 1.07 -11.66
N ASP A 77 22.04 2.26 -11.56
CA ASP A 77 22.72 3.53 -11.81
C ASP A 77 23.93 3.74 -10.88
N ALA A 78 23.84 3.22 -9.65
CA ALA A 78 24.89 3.36 -8.64
C ALA A 78 26.14 2.52 -8.93
N VAL A 79 26.03 1.49 -9.76
CA VAL A 79 27.12 0.54 -10.06
C VAL A 79 27.62 0.61 -11.50
N ASP A 80 26.88 1.26 -12.39
CA ASP A 80 27.26 1.42 -13.80
C ASP A 80 27.82 2.84 -14.06
N PRO A 81 29.14 3.00 -14.27
CA PRO A 81 29.74 4.32 -14.48
C PRO A 81 29.34 4.99 -15.80
N ASP A 82 28.78 4.24 -16.73
CA ASP A 82 28.36 4.74 -18.04
C ASP A 82 26.91 5.25 -18.05
N VAL A 83 26.18 5.05 -16.95
CA VAL A 83 24.79 5.48 -16.79
C VAL A 83 24.72 6.72 -15.89
N ASN A 84 23.99 7.73 -16.31
CA ASN A 84 23.72 8.88 -15.46
C ASN A 84 22.79 8.47 -14.32
N TYR A 85 23.19 8.83 -13.10
CA TYR A 85 22.38 8.62 -11.91
C TYR A 85 21.05 9.38 -12.03
N TYR A 86 19.93 8.65 -12.01
CA TYR A 86 18.61 9.24 -12.13
C TYR A 86 18.25 10.06 -10.90
N GLN A 87 17.82 11.28 -11.12
CA GLN A 87 17.25 12.16 -10.11
C GLN A 87 15.89 12.64 -10.58
N GLY A 88 14.88 12.31 -9.83
CA GLY A 88 13.51 12.59 -10.19
C GLY A 88 12.51 11.67 -9.54
N PRO A 89 11.23 11.82 -9.88
CA PRO A 89 10.18 10.99 -9.32
C PRO A 89 10.16 9.58 -9.89
N GLY A 90 9.93 8.62 -8.98
CA GLY A 90 9.50 7.27 -9.29
C GLY A 90 8.11 7.03 -8.72
N TRP A 91 7.28 6.30 -9.46
CA TRP A 91 5.93 5.99 -9.03
C TRP A 91 5.76 4.49 -8.82
N TYR A 92 5.20 4.14 -7.69
CA TYR A 92 4.76 2.79 -7.36
C TYR A 92 3.24 2.77 -7.31
N ARG A 93 2.64 1.69 -7.78
CA ARG A 93 1.20 1.47 -7.63
C ARG A 93 0.87 0.01 -7.38
N THR A 94 -0.21 -0.21 -6.64
CA THR A 94 -0.76 -1.54 -6.37
C THR A 94 -2.25 -1.47 -6.15
N MET A 95 -2.91 -2.63 -6.11
CA MET A 95 -4.32 -2.76 -5.79
C MET A 95 -4.49 -3.70 -4.61
N LEU A 96 -4.93 -3.17 -3.48
CA LEU A 96 -5.04 -3.90 -2.23
C LEU A 96 -6.48 -4.37 -1.97
N ASN A 97 -6.59 -5.58 -1.47
CA ASN A 97 -7.81 -6.04 -0.84
C ASN A 97 -7.72 -5.70 0.66
N ILE A 98 -8.33 -4.60 1.06
CA ILE A 98 -8.26 -4.09 2.43
C ILE A 98 -9.49 -4.54 3.19
N GLU A 99 -9.28 -5.25 4.29
CA GLU A 99 -10.32 -5.62 5.23
C GLU A 99 -9.98 -5.08 6.62
N ASN A 100 -10.92 -4.35 7.21
CA ASN A 100 -10.79 -3.87 8.58
C ASN A 100 -11.84 -4.56 9.46
N PRO A 101 -11.47 -5.59 10.23
CA PRO A 101 -12.40 -6.31 11.07
C PRO A 101 -12.75 -5.58 12.39
N TYR A 102 -12.09 -4.47 12.66
CA TYR A 102 -12.22 -3.76 13.93
C TYR A 102 -13.29 -2.67 13.85
N THR A 103 -14.19 -2.64 14.81
CA THR A 103 -15.11 -1.52 14.98
C THR A 103 -14.33 -0.28 15.37
N ASN A 104 -14.41 0.80 14.60
CA ASN A 104 -13.63 2.02 14.75
C ASN A 104 -12.10 1.82 14.61
N GLY A 105 -11.68 0.71 13.99
CA GLY A 105 -10.27 0.47 13.69
C GLY A 105 -9.73 1.40 12.61
N ARG A 106 -8.41 1.61 12.66
CA ARG A 106 -7.70 2.42 11.65
C ARG A 106 -7.02 1.51 10.64
N THR A 107 -6.95 1.97 9.40
CA THR A 107 -6.17 1.34 8.33
C THR A 107 -5.01 2.25 8.00
N CYS A 108 -3.80 1.78 8.25
CA CYS A 108 -2.59 2.57 8.06
C CYS A 108 -1.63 1.87 7.11
N LEU A 109 -0.87 2.66 6.35
CA LEU A 109 0.34 2.23 5.67
C LEU A 109 1.53 2.64 6.54
N GLU A 110 2.34 1.68 6.94
CA GLU A 110 3.57 1.88 7.68
C GLU A 110 4.73 1.71 6.71
N PHE A 111 5.62 2.68 6.68
CA PHE A 111 6.81 2.73 5.84
C PHE A 111 8.05 2.54 6.71
N GLU A 112 8.89 1.57 6.36
CA GLU A 112 10.19 1.34 7.00
C GLU A 112 11.24 2.34 6.47
N GLY A 113 10.98 2.95 5.33
CA GLY A 113 11.74 3.99 4.68
C GLY A 113 11.24 4.20 3.26
N ALA A 114 11.21 5.44 2.80
CA ALA A 114 10.85 5.78 1.43
C ALA A 114 11.51 7.11 1.05
N GLY A 115 12.33 7.05 0.04
CA GLY A 115 13.21 8.14 -0.27
C GLY A 115 12.62 9.21 -1.18
N GLN A 116 13.14 10.35 -1.21
CA GLN A 116 13.50 11.38 -0.23
C GLN A 116 12.29 12.23 0.14
N LYS A 117 11.46 12.53 -0.88
CA LYS A 117 10.12 13.13 -0.76
C LYS A 117 9.10 12.10 -1.19
N THR A 118 8.22 11.72 -0.29
CA THR A 118 7.22 10.69 -0.55
C THR A 118 5.81 11.27 -0.46
N GLU A 119 4.97 10.90 -1.40
CA GLU A 119 3.54 11.20 -1.39
C GLU A 119 2.73 9.91 -1.52
N VAL A 120 1.69 9.79 -0.72
CA VAL A 120 0.80 8.63 -0.68
C VAL A 120 -0.59 9.00 -1.16
N TYR A 121 -1.12 8.16 -2.04
CA TYR A 121 -2.43 8.36 -2.65
C TYR A 121 -3.32 7.13 -2.48
N VAL A 122 -4.57 7.38 -2.14
CA VAL A 122 -5.66 6.41 -2.30
C VAL A 122 -6.47 6.84 -3.52
N TYR A 123 -6.39 6.05 -4.60
CA TYR A 123 -6.86 6.43 -5.93
C TYR A 123 -6.25 7.77 -6.34
N THR A 124 -7.02 8.82 -6.48
CA THR A 124 -6.53 10.15 -6.89
C THR A 124 -6.43 11.15 -5.74
N THR A 125 -6.71 10.72 -4.52
CA THR A 125 -6.65 11.58 -3.33
C THR A 125 -5.33 11.43 -2.62
N ARG A 126 -4.55 12.53 -2.52
CA ARG A 126 -3.34 12.55 -1.71
C ARG A 126 -3.70 12.54 -0.23
N ILE A 127 -3.14 11.59 0.50
CA ILE A 127 -3.44 11.34 1.91
C ILE A 127 -2.35 11.88 2.81
N ALA A 128 -1.10 11.65 2.41
CA ALA A 128 0.06 12.03 3.22
C ALA A 128 1.23 12.42 2.32
N SER A 129 2.14 13.17 2.89
CA SER A 129 3.47 13.42 2.34
C SER A 129 4.48 13.33 3.47
N HIS A 130 5.69 12.88 3.15
CA HIS A 130 6.80 12.73 4.08
C HIS A 130 8.09 13.16 3.41
N VAL A 131 8.99 13.71 4.21
CA VAL A 131 10.36 14.05 3.81
C VAL A 131 11.32 13.34 4.74
N GLY A 132 12.09 12.44 4.18
CA GLY A 132 13.03 11.57 4.89
C GLY A 132 13.27 10.30 4.08
N CYS A 133 14.44 9.67 4.25
CA CYS A 133 14.79 8.44 3.53
C CYS A 133 14.86 7.23 4.43
N TYR A 134 15.22 7.44 5.72
CA TYR A 134 15.71 6.40 6.61
C TYR A 134 14.95 6.30 7.92
N ASP A 135 13.81 6.94 7.99
CA ASP A 135 12.95 6.95 9.16
C ASP A 135 11.64 6.22 8.88
N GLU A 136 11.12 5.60 9.93
CA GLU A 136 9.82 4.95 9.89
C GLU A 136 8.72 6.00 10.07
N TRP A 137 7.67 5.88 9.27
CA TRP A 137 6.51 6.75 9.38
C TRP A 137 5.22 6.05 8.96
N THR A 138 4.10 6.64 9.29
CA THR A 138 2.79 6.04 9.08
C THR A 138 1.84 7.00 8.40
N ALA A 139 1.14 6.53 7.38
CA ALA A 139 0.05 7.23 6.71
C ALA A 139 -1.28 6.58 7.07
N ASP A 140 -2.16 7.30 7.73
CA ASP A 140 -3.52 6.84 7.99
C ASP A 140 -4.39 7.03 6.75
N ILE A 141 -4.82 5.93 6.15
CA ILE A 141 -5.61 5.91 4.93
C ILE A 141 -7.09 5.57 5.17
N THR A 142 -7.51 5.46 6.42
CA THR A 142 -8.84 4.96 6.81
C THR A 142 -9.97 5.68 6.09
N GLU A 143 -10.03 6.99 6.21
CA GLU A 143 -11.14 7.78 5.66
C GLU A 143 -11.19 7.75 4.14
N ALA A 144 -10.02 7.77 3.51
CA ALA A 144 -9.92 7.72 2.05
C ALA A 144 -10.32 6.35 1.49
N VAL A 145 -9.91 5.26 2.14
CA VAL A 145 -10.33 3.90 1.78
C VAL A 145 -11.85 3.77 1.89
N GLU A 146 -12.43 4.22 3.00
CA GLU A 146 -13.88 4.16 3.21
C GLU A 146 -14.65 5.06 2.24
N ALA A 147 -14.13 6.24 1.94
CA ALA A 147 -14.71 7.14 0.95
C ALA A 147 -14.68 6.52 -0.45
N PHE A 148 -13.53 5.99 -0.87
CA PHE A 148 -13.39 5.35 -2.18
C PHE A 148 -14.25 4.09 -2.30
N ARG A 149 -14.31 3.26 -1.27
CA ARG A 149 -15.12 2.03 -1.22
C ARG A 149 -16.61 2.29 -1.46
N ARG A 150 -17.13 3.45 -1.02
CA ARG A 150 -18.52 3.86 -1.24
C ARG A 150 -18.84 4.30 -2.65
N THR A 151 -17.82 4.55 -3.48
CA THR A 151 -18.04 4.97 -4.87
C THR A 151 -18.45 3.79 -5.76
N PRO A 152 -19.32 3.99 -6.76
CA PRO A 152 -19.61 2.98 -7.78
C PRO A 152 -18.33 2.52 -8.49
N LEU A 153 -17.40 3.46 -8.72
CA LEU A 153 -16.14 3.24 -9.38
C LEU A 153 -15.30 2.12 -8.75
N CYS A 154 -15.27 2.06 -7.41
CA CYS A 154 -14.54 1.02 -6.69
C CYS A 154 -14.99 -0.38 -7.11
N ARG A 155 -16.30 -0.59 -7.22
CA ARG A 155 -16.86 -1.88 -7.61
C ARG A 155 -16.75 -2.14 -9.11
N GLU A 156 -17.13 -1.17 -9.92
CA GLU A 156 -17.28 -1.34 -11.38
C GLU A 156 -15.93 -1.45 -12.10
N ARG A 157 -14.94 -0.67 -11.65
CA ARG A 157 -13.64 -0.60 -12.32
C ARG A 157 -12.54 -1.35 -11.57
N PHE A 158 -12.57 -1.37 -10.26
CA PHE A 158 -11.52 -1.94 -9.43
C PHE A 158 -11.91 -3.26 -8.75
N GLY A 159 -13.13 -3.76 -8.99
CA GLY A 159 -13.59 -5.04 -8.42
C GLY A 159 -13.60 -5.06 -6.89
N GLY A 160 -13.80 -3.89 -6.25
CA GLY A 160 -13.78 -3.73 -4.79
C GLY A 160 -12.38 -3.55 -4.19
N LYS A 161 -11.31 -3.63 -4.99
CA LYS A 161 -9.94 -3.37 -4.53
C LYS A 161 -9.68 -1.87 -4.42
N ILE A 162 -8.76 -1.53 -3.55
CA ILE A 162 -8.34 -0.16 -3.28
C ILE A 162 -7.03 0.12 -4.03
N PRO A 163 -7.02 1.02 -5.02
CA PRO A 163 -5.80 1.42 -5.70
C PRO A 163 -5.00 2.36 -4.82
N ILE A 164 -3.74 2.00 -4.61
CA ILE A 164 -2.75 2.79 -3.87
C ILE A 164 -1.66 3.22 -4.85
N ALA A 165 -1.25 4.47 -4.77
CA ALA A 165 -0.03 4.94 -5.42
C ALA A 165 0.87 5.67 -4.43
N ILE A 166 2.17 5.51 -4.67
CA ILE A 166 3.23 6.15 -3.89
C ILE A 166 4.17 6.80 -4.87
N ARG A 167 4.42 8.08 -4.70
CA ARG A 167 5.43 8.84 -5.42
C ARG A 167 6.64 8.99 -4.51
N CYS A 168 7.78 8.55 -4.99
CA CYS A 168 9.08 8.79 -4.35
C CYS A 168 9.90 9.69 -5.28
N ASP A 169 10.49 10.75 -4.74
CA ASP A 169 11.28 11.70 -5.52
C ASP A 169 12.63 11.91 -4.86
N ASN A 170 13.69 11.54 -5.57
CA ASN A 170 15.07 11.72 -5.13
C ASN A 170 15.76 12.92 -5.80
N SER A 171 14.99 13.85 -6.37
CA SER A 171 15.54 15.08 -6.94
C SER A 171 16.36 15.83 -5.90
N ARG A 172 17.47 16.41 -6.35
CA ARG A 172 18.31 17.26 -5.50
C ARG A 172 17.50 18.39 -4.88
N ASP A 173 17.72 18.60 -3.60
CA ASP A 173 17.12 19.69 -2.86
C ASP A 173 18.10 20.17 -1.78
N THR A 174 18.52 21.42 -1.87
CA THR A 174 19.50 22.01 -0.96
C THR A 174 19.02 22.13 0.48
N GLU A 175 17.71 22.07 0.69
CA GLU A 175 17.10 22.16 2.01
C GLU A 175 16.90 20.80 2.69
N LEU A 176 17.18 19.71 1.97
CA LEU A 176 16.97 18.36 2.47
C LEU A 176 18.30 17.60 2.71
N ILE A 177 18.26 16.58 3.51
CA ILE A 177 19.38 15.67 3.78
C ILE A 177 19.07 14.31 3.15
N PRO A 178 19.95 13.78 2.29
CA PRO A 178 21.20 14.39 1.82
C PRO A 178 20.96 15.60 0.92
N SER A 179 21.77 16.66 1.10
CA SER A 179 21.67 17.89 0.29
C SER A 179 22.39 17.72 -1.05
N ASP A 180 22.30 18.73 -1.91
CA ASP A 180 23.00 18.78 -3.20
C ASP A 180 24.54 18.67 -3.09
N MET A 181 25.08 18.95 -1.91
CA MET A 181 26.50 18.85 -1.59
C MET A 181 26.93 17.41 -1.25
N SER A 182 26.01 16.56 -0.88
CA SER A 182 26.27 15.13 -0.70
C SER A 182 25.94 14.40 -2.00
N ASP A 183 26.96 13.83 -2.61
CA ASP A 183 26.87 13.24 -3.95
C ASP A 183 25.85 12.11 -4.09
N PHE A 184 25.25 11.64 -3.01
CA PHE A 184 24.50 10.39 -3.06
C PHE A 184 23.24 10.39 -2.21
N ASN A 185 22.13 10.57 -2.85
CA ASN A 185 20.92 9.92 -2.42
C ASN A 185 20.88 8.53 -3.04
N LEU A 186 21.56 7.57 -2.42
CA LEU A 186 21.75 6.22 -2.93
C LEU A 186 20.47 5.39 -3.01
N TYR A 187 19.39 5.88 -2.46
CA TYR A 187 18.14 5.14 -2.34
C TYR A 187 16.99 5.95 -2.90
N GLY A 188 16.63 5.64 -4.12
CA GLY A 188 15.37 6.04 -4.68
C GLY A 188 14.31 5.00 -4.43
#